data_13ecc196063ea7245a0920d18975e3cd
#
_entry.id   13ecc196063ea7245a0920d18975e3cd
#
_cell.length_a   1.000
_cell.length_b   1.000
_cell.length_c   1.000
_cell.angle_alpha   90.00
_cell.angle_beta   90.00
_cell.angle_gamma   90.00
#
_symmetry.space_group_name_H-M   'P 1'
#
loop_
_entity.id
_entity.type
_entity.pdbx_description
1 polymer ?
#
loop_
_entity_poly.entity_id
_entity_poly.type
_entity_poly.pdbx_seq_one_letter_code
_entity_poly.pdbx_strand_id
1 'polypeptide(L)'
;MIRLGLLVTTILALPLVLQMPALEILKLKTFDTFVQEQKPSDYFVVLNITEEDVRNEGGWPLPRKRLAEIHHELATKGALGAGWVLSFVDRDRLGGDFYLGKTFDIRGLPTVVATFQYNNGQYPEPVGTVVLGQD
;
A
#
# COMPACT_ATOMS: atom_id res chain seq x y z
N MET A 1 -15.28 -47.76 21.19
CA MET A 1 -14.84 -46.39 21.58
C MET A 1 -13.86 -45.74 20.55
N ILE A 2 -12.83 -46.45 20.08
CA ILE A 2 -11.85 -45.93 19.12
C ILE A 2 -12.50 -45.44 17.80
N ARG A 3 -13.44 -46.18 17.24
CA ARG A 3 -14.15 -45.81 16.00
C ARG A 3 -14.98 -44.54 16.12
N LEU A 4 -15.58 -44.29 17.26
CA LEU A 4 -16.35 -43.08 17.52
C LEU A 4 -15.42 -41.86 17.66
N GLY A 5 -14.30 -42.01 18.36
CA GLY A 5 -13.30 -40.97 18.48
C GLY A 5 -12.71 -40.55 17.13
N LEU A 6 -12.40 -41.53 16.28
CA LEU A 6 -11.87 -41.29 14.93
C LEU A 6 -12.88 -40.55 14.03
N LEU A 7 -14.16 -40.88 14.15
CA LEU A 7 -15.25 -40.24 13.41
C LEU A 7 -15.42 -38.77 13.85
N VAL A 8 -15.38 -38.51 15.16
CA VAL A 8 -15.49 -37.14 15.71
C VAL A 8 -14.29 -36.29 15.31
N THR A 9 -13.07 -36.83 15.39
CA THR A 9 -11.87 -36.07 14.97
C THR A 9 -11.89 -35.79 13.49
N THR A 10 -12.35 -36.70 12.63
CA THR A 10 -12.44 -36.46 11.18
C THR A 10 -13.46 -35.37 10.87
N ILE A 11 -14.63 -35.36 11.53
CA ILE A 11 -15.65 -34.33 11.33
C ILE A 11 -15.14 -32.95 11.78
N LEU A 12 -14.39 -32.86 12.87
CA LEU A 12 -13.83 -31.61 13.38
C LEU A 12 -12.65 -31.11 12.51
N ALA A 13 -11.87 -32.01 11.91
CA ALA A 13 -10.76 -31.66 11.05
C ALA A 13 -11.19 -31.30 9.60
N LEU A 14 -12.34 -31.81 9.16
CA LEU A 14 -12.81 -31.62 7.78
C LEU A 14 -12.92 -30.14 7.35
N PRO A 15 -13.49 -29.22 8.16
CA PRO A 15 -13.57 -27.81 7.81
C PRO A 15 -12.20 -27.13 7.70
N LEU A 16 -11.21 -27.57 8.49
CA LEU A 16 -9.82 -27.06 8.42
C LEU A 16 -9.12 -27.49 7.14
N VAL A 17 -9.34 -28.73 6.71
CA VAL A 17 -8.74 -29.28 5.48
C VAL A 17 -9.40 -28.68 4.23
N LEU A 18 -10.71 -28.44 4.27
CA LEU A 18 -11.47 -27.89 3.13
C LEU A 18 -11.34 -26.37 2.98
N GLN A 19 -10.58 -25.69 3.84
CA GLN A 19 -10.38 -24.22 3.79
C GLN A 19 -11.70 -23.45 3.56
N MET A 20 -12.72 -23.78 4.34
CA MET A 20 -14.06 -23.18 4.16
C MET A 20 -14.00 -21.66 4.35
N PRO A 21 -14.53 -20.86 3.42
CA PRO A 21 -14.55 -19.39 3.52
C PRO A 21 -15.17 -18.88 4.82
N ALA A 22 -16.13 -19.62 5.37
CA ALA A 22 -16.76 -19.28 6.64
C ALA A 22 -15.80 -19.32 7.84
N LEU A 23 -14.83 -20.22 7.83
CA LEU A 23 -13.78 -20.29 8.86
C LEU A 23 -12.78 -19.15 8.75
N GLU A 24 -12.44 -18.75 7.55
CA GLU A 24 -11.59 -17.55 7.30
C GLU A 24 -12.28 -16.29 7.83
N ILE A 25 -13.56 -16.11 7.55
CA ILE A 25 -14.34 -14.98 8.06
C ILE A 25 -14.40 -15.00 9.59
N LEU A 26 -14.64 -16.19 10.19
CA LEU A 26 -14.68 -16.33 11.64
C LEU A 26 -13.30 -16.02 12.26
N LYS A 27 -12.22 -16.50 11.67
CA LYS A 27 -10.86 -16.21 12.09
C LYS A 27 -10.58 -14.71 12.05
N LEU A 28 -10.91 -14.02 10.95
CA LEU A 28 -10.72 -12.58 10.81
C LEU A 28 -11.56 -11.81 11.85
N LYS A 29 -12.84 -12.14 12.01
CA LYS A 29 -13.68 -11.49 13.03
C LYS A 29 -13.19 -11.73 14.46
N THR A 30 -12.69 -12.93 14.74
CA THR A 30 -12.10 -13.23 16.05
C THR A 30 -10.83 -12.42 16.26
N PHE A 31 -9.99 -12.32 15.23
CA PHE A 31 -8.77 -11.49 15.27
C PHE A 31 -9.12 -10.02 15.53
N ASP A 32 -10.08 -9.46 14.80
CA ASP A 32 -10.54 -8.08 14.98
C ASP A 32 -11.02 -7.79 16.40
N THR A 33 -11.59 -8.78 17.09
CA THR A 33 -12.03 -8.64 18.50
C THR A 33 -10.83 -8.47 19.45
N PHE A 34 -9.67 -9.01 19.10
CA PHE A 34 -8.45 -8.91 19.91
C PHE A 34 -7.57 -7.73 19.51
N VAL A 35 -7.81 -7.11 18.35
CA VAL A 35 -7.10 -5.91 17.94
C VAL A 35 -7.60 -4.74 18.79
N GLN A 36 -6.75 -4.26 19.68
CA GLN A 36 -7.04 -3.05 20.44
C GLN A 36 -6.76 -1.83 19.56
N GLU A 37 -7.69 -0.88 19.54
CA GLU A 37 -7.44 0.43 18.96
C GLU A 37 -6.29 1.09 19.70
N GLN A 38 -5.15 1.22 19.04
CA GLN A 38 -4.03 1.98 19.56
C GLN A 38 -4.24 3.46 19.25
N LYS A 39 -3.80 4.32 20.16
CA LYS A 39 -3.79 5.75 19.88
C LYS A 39 -2.96 6.00 18.62
N PRO A 40 -3.43 6.88 17.72
CA PRO A 40 -2.65 7.30 16.57
C PRO A 40 -1.26 7.74 17.00
N SER A 41 -0.25 7.35 16.24
CA SER A 41 1.12 7.78 16.51
C SER A 41 1.32 9.19 16.00
N ASP A 42 1.88 10.07 16.81
CA ASP A 42 2.23 11.43 16.41
C ASP A 42 3.40 11.48 15.40
N TYR A 43 4.05 10.33 15.16
CA TYR A 43 5.17 10.23 14.22
C TYR A 43 4.74 10.03 12.76
N PHE A 44 3.47 9.66 12.52
CA PHE A 44 2.96 9.39 11.19
C PHE A 44 1.83 10.35 10.84
N VAL A 45 1.95 10.96 9.67
CA VAL A 45 0.90 11.79 9.07
C VAL A 45 0.44 11.15 7.79
N VAL A 46 -0.86 10.93 7.66
CA VAL A 46 -1.46 10.40 6.44
C VAL A 46 -2.04 11.56 5.65
N LEU A 47 -1.55 11.77 4.43
CA LEU A 47 -2.10 12.72 3.48
C LEU A 47 -3.09 11.99 2.57
N ASN A 48 -4.35 12.31 2.69
CA ASN A 48 -5.38 11.75 1.82
C ASN A 48 -5.64 12.70 0.64
N ILE A 49 -5.66 12.12 -0.55
CA ILE A 49 -6.13 12.81 -1.76
C ILE A 49 -7.64 12.60 -1.82
N THR A 50 -8.40 13.67 -1.70
CA THR A 50 -9.86 13.63 -1.71
C THR A 50 -10.41 13.76 -3.13
N GLU A 51 -11.69 13.44 -3.31
CA GLU A 51 -12.35 13.67 -4.61
C GLU A 51 -12.45 15.18 -4.98
N GLU A 52 -12.43 16.04 -3.98
CA GLU A 52 -12.40 17.49 -4.20
C GLU A 52 -11.04 17.92 -4.74
N ASP A 53 -9.94 17.39 -4.20
CA ASP A 53 -8.59 17.64 -4.71
C ASP A 53 -8.48 17.17 -6.15
N VAL A 54 -8.98 15.98 -6.46
CA VAL A 54 -9.00 15.42 -7.82
C VAL A 54 -9.78 16.30 -8.79
N ARG A 55 -10.94 16.82 -8.38
CA ARG A 55 -11.73 17.74 -9.22
C ARG A 55 -11.01 19.05 -9.47
N ASN A 56 -10.39 19.61 -8.44
CA ASN A 56 -9.66 20.88 -8.52
C ASN A 56 -8.43 20.79 -9.43
N GLU A 57 -7.79 19.62 -9.49
CA GLU A 57 -6.63 19.35 -10.33
C GLU A 57 -7.02 18.85 -11.76
N GLY A 58 -8.30 18.85 -12.10
CA GLY A 58 -8.79 18.49 -13.44
C GLY A 58 -9.02 17.00 -13.68
N GLY A 59 -9.04 16.20 -12.64
CA GLY A 59 -9.39 14.78 -12.70
C GLY A 59 -8.27 13.83 -12.31
N TRP A 60 -8.60 12.54 -12.28
CA TRP A 60 -7.65 11.46 -12.00
C TRP A 60 -7.06 10.90 -13.31
N PRO A 61 -5.78 10.49 -13.33
CA PRO A 61 -4.77 10.61 -12.29
C PRO A 61 -4.25 12.05 -12.15
N LEU A 62 -3.83 12.42 -10.92
CA LEU A 62 -3.24 13.72 -10.65
C LEU A 62 -1.97 13.93 -11.48
N PRO A 63 -1.72 15.16 -11.96
CA PRO A 63 -0.47 15.49 -12.64
C PRO A 63 0.74 15.17 -11.77
N ARG A 64 1.73 14.47 -12.29
CA ARG A 64 2.94 14.12 -11.52
C ARG A 64 3.74 15.34 -11.09
N LYS A 65 3.64 16.42 -11.82
CA LYS A 65 4.21 17.71 -11.39
C LYS A 65 3.61 18.16 -10.06
N ARG A 66 2.27 18.02 -9.90
CA ARG A 66 1.60 18.37 -8.66
C ARG A 66 2.03 17.47 -7.50
N LEU A 67 2.18 16.17 -7.76
CA LEU A 67 2.71 15.22 -6.78
C LEU A 67 4.16 15.55 -6.39
N ALA A 68 4.97 16.01 -7.34
CA ALA A 68 6.32 16.48 -7.08
C ALA A 68 6.34 17.73 -6.16
N GLU A 69 5.43 18.66 -6.37
CA GLU A 69 5.29 19.84 -5.50
C GLU A 69 4.93 19.44 -4.05
N ILE A 70 3.96 18.53 -3.90
CA ILE A 70 3.58 17.99 -2.59
C ILE A 70 4.78 17.30 -1.92
N HIS A 71 5.52 16.48 -2.67
CA HIS A 71 6.70 15.80 -2.13
C HIS A 71 7.79 16.78 -1.69
N HIS A 72 8.04 17.80 -2.49
CA HIS A 72 8.97 18.87 -2.12
C HIS A 72 8.51 19.62 -0.86
N GLU A 73 7.22 19.88 -0.73
CA GLU A 73 6.65 20.52 0.46
C GLU A 73 6.83 19.68 1.72
N LEU A 74 6.68 18.35 1.63
CA LEU A 74 6.98 17.45 2.74
C LEU A 74 8.44 17.57 3.19
N ALA A 75 9.38 17.62 2.25
CA ALA A 75 10.79 17.81 2.56
C ALA A 75 11.04 19.14 3.26
N THR A 76 10.45 20.23 2.77
CA THR A 76 10.62 21.57 3.36
C THR A 76 9.98 21.71 4.74
N LYS A 77 8.94 20.94 5.02
CA LYS A 77 8.29 20.87 6.35
C LYS A 77 9.02 19.94 7.33
N GLY A 78 10.12 19.34 6.93
CA GLY A 78 10.96 18.53 7.79
C GLY A 78 10.50 17.09 7.96
N ALA A 79 9.76 16.53 7.01
CA ALA A 79 9.45 15.11 7.01
C ALA A 79 10.76 14.29 6.94
N LEU A 80 10.85 13.23 7.73
CA LEU A 80 12.01 12.35 7.81
C LEU A 80 11.96 11.19 6.81
N GLY A 81 10.81 10.98 6.18
CA GLY A 81 10.58 9.96 5.15
C GLY A 81 9.21 10.14 4.52
N ALA A 82 9.01 9.62 3.31
CA ALA A 82 7.74 9.66 2.61
C ALA A 82 7.38 8.28 2.03
N GLY A 83 6.11 7.92 2.14
CA GLY A 83 5.55 6.70 1.55
C GLY A 83 4.45 7.06 0.56
N TRP A 84 4.56 6.60 -0.69
CA TRP A 84 3.54 6.75 -1.70
C TRP A 84 2.77 5.45 -1.92
N VAL A 85 1.48 5.46 -1.59
CA VAL A 85 0.56 4.32 -1.87
C VAL A 85 -0.01 4.43 -3.29
N LEU A 86 0.62 5.21 -4.13
CA LEU A 86 0.31 5.37 -5.56
C LEU A 86 1.33 4.61 -6.40
N SER A 87 0.85 3.91 -7.42
CA SER A 87 1.71 3.27 -8.39
C SER A 87 1.99 4.20 -9.57
N PHE A 88 3.26 4.35 -9.94
CA PHE A 88 3.72 5.20 -11.04
C PHE A 88 4.18 4.36 -12.23
N VAL A 89 3.34 3.43 -12.67
CA VAL A 89 3.68 2.44 -13.71
C VAL A 89 3.72 3.05 -15.11
N ASP A 90 2.72 3.89 -15.43
CA ASP A 90 2.59 4.50 -16.73
C ASP A 90 3.23 5.89 -16.78
N ARG A 91 3.63 6.32 -17.97
CA ARG A 91 4.13 7.67 -18.17
C ARG A 91 3.04 8.70 -17.94
N ASP A 92 3.42 9.82 -17.34
CA ASP A 92 2.52 10.96 -17.19
C ASP A 92 2.23 11.58 -18.56
N ARG A 93 0.95 11.68 -18.89
CA ARG A 93 0.49 12.33 -20.13
C ARG A 93 0.88 13.80 -20.21
N LEU A 94 1.10 14.45 -19.07
CA LEU A 94 1.46 15.86 -18.95
C LEU A 94 2.98 16.08 -18.80
N GLY A 95 3.78 15.01 -18.88
CA GLY A 95 5.23 15.09 -18.86
C GLY A 95 5.87 15.38 -17.51
N GLY A 96 5.15 15.11 -16.42
CA GLY A 96 5.59 15.38 -15.04
C GLY A 96 6.57 14.37 -14.46
N ASP A 97 6.87 13.25 -15.15
CA ASP A 97 7.75 12.18 -14.67
C ASP A 97 9.14 12.68 -14.25
N PHE A 98 9.73 13.55 -15.06
CA PHE A 98 11.04 14.11 -14.76
C PHE A 98 11.03 14.91 -13.45
N TYR A 99 9.99 15.70 -13.21
CA TYR A 99 9.87 16.50 -12.00
C TYR A 99 9.71 15.61 -10.77
N LEU A 100 8.82 14.61 -10.84
CA LEU A 100 8.60 13.68 -9.73
C LEU A 100 9.87 12.86 -9.42
N GLY A 101 10.54 12.33 -10.45
CA GLY A 101 11.80 11.61 -10.28
C GLY A 101 12.87 12.47 -9.60
N LYS A 102 12.97 13.75 -9.97
CA LYS A 102 13.92 14.68 -9.33
C LYS A 102 13.62 14.94 -7.85
N THR A 103 12.34 14.94 -7.45
CA THR A 103 11.99 15.14 -6.04
C THR A 103 12.29 13.90 -5.19
N PHE A 104 12.27 12.70 -5.76
CA PHE A 104 12.66 11.47 -5.04
C PHE A 104 14.18 11.43 -4.74
N ASP A 105 14.97 12.18 -5.47
CA ASP A 105 16.42 12.32 -5.24
C ASP A 105 16.75 13.34 -4.12
N ILE A 106 15.77 13.94 -3.47
CA ILE A 106 15.99 14.91 -2.38
C ILE A 106 16.72 14.23 -1.24
N ARG A 107 17.94 14.68 -0.97
CA ARG A 107 18.73 14.17 0.16
C ARG A 107 18.04 14.45 1.49
N GLY A 108 17.94 13.42 2.32
CA GLY A 108 17.35 13.53 3.65
C GLY A 108 15.84 13.21 3.70
N LEU A 109 15.20 12.90 2.57
CA LEU A 109 13.82 12.41 2.53
C LEU A 109 13.77 11.03 1.85
N PRO A 110 14.13 9.94 2.55
CA PRO A 110 13.97 8.59 2.04
C PRO A 110 12.53 8.35 1.59
N THR A 111 12.37 7.83 0.37
CA THR A 111 11.04 7.68 -0.22
C THR A 111 10.79 6.23 -0.62
N VAL A 112 9.63 5.71 -0.23
CA VAL A 112 9.13 4.38 -0.62
C VAL A 112 7.91 4.57 -1.51
N VAL A 113 7.84 3.81 -2.59
CA VAL A 113 6.73 3.85 -3.55
C VAL A 113 6.10 2.47 -3.65
N ALA A 114 4.78 2.41 -3.58
CA ALA A 114 4.04 1.16 -3.78
C ALA A 114 4.17 0.69 -5.23
N THR A 115 4.37 -0.61 -5.39
CA THR A 115 4.35 -1.27 -6.69
C THR A 115 3.48 -2.51 -6.65
N PHE A 116 2.97 -2.94 -7.81
CA PHE A 116 2.19 -4.17 -7.92
C PHE A 116 2.94 -5.18 -8.76
N GLN A 117 2.80 -6.43 -8.38
CA GLN A 117 3.25 -7.53 -9.20
C GLN A 117 2.20 -7.84 -10.27
N TYR A 118 2.60 -7.99 -11.52
CA TYR A 118 1.71 -8.50 -12.58
C TYR A 118 1.38 -9.98 -12.36
N ASN A 119 0.31 -10.44 -13.00
CA ASN A 119 -0.12 -11.85 -12.92
C ASN A 119 0.94 -12.85 -13.43
N ASN A 120 1.90 -12.40 -14.21
CA ASN A 120 3.04 -13.20 -14.69
C ASN A 120 4.24 -13.22 -13.70
N GLY A 121 4.10 -12.67 -12.52
CA GLY A 121 5.15 -12.62 -11.50
C GLY A 121 6.17 -11.49 -11.70
N GLN A 122 6.02 -10.66 -12.72
CA GLN A 122 6.91 -9.53 -12.96
C GLN A 122 6.39 -8.27 -12.26
N TYR A 123 7.31 -7.44 -11.79
CA TYR A 123 7.01 -6.10 -11.32
C TYR A 123 7.15 -5.12 -12.48
N PRO A 124 6.22 -4.16 -12.64
CA PRO A 124 6.40 -3.10 -13.62
C PRO A 124 7.60 -2.24 -13.22
N GLU A 125 8.39 -1.82 -14.19
CA GLU A 125 9.41 -0.80 -13.94
C GLU A 125 8.70 0.53 -13.64
N PRO A 126 8.90 1.10 -12.44
CA PRO A 126 8.28 2.38 -12.11
C PRO A 126 8.94 3.47 -12.95
N VAL A 127 8.13 4.22 -13.66
CA VAL A 127 8.61 5.32 -14.51
C VAL A 127 9.01 6.50 -13.62
N GLY A 128 10.28 6.90 -13.73
CA GLY A 128 10.81 8.05 -12.99
C GLY A 128 11.12 7.81 -11.52
N THR A 129 11.14 6.56 -11.06
CA THR A 129 11.55 6.21 -9.71
C THR A 129 12.94 5.55 -9.72
N VAL A 130 13.78 5.97 -8.79
CA VAL A 130 14.96 5.18 -8.44
C VAL A 130 14.45 4.01 -7.59
N VAL A 131 14.53 2.80 -8.11
CA VAL A 131 14.34 1.61 -7.30
C VAL A 131 15.51 1.56 -6.32
N LEU A 132 15.27 1.95 -5.07
CA LEU A 132 16.23 1.68 -4.01
C LEU A 132 16.32 0.16 -3.90
N GLY A 133 17.52 -0.36 -4.17
CA GLY A 133 17.79 -1.75 -4.42
C GLY A 133 17.20 -2.70 -3.40
N GLN A 134 16.85 -3.85 -3.90
CA GLN A 134 16.77 -5.07 -3.11
C GLN A 134 18.21 -5.46 -2.75
N ASP A 135 18.58 -5.30 -1.51
CA ASP A 135 19.66 -6.05 -0.88
C ASP A 135 19.11 -7.35 -0.27
#